data_417dbfc29d9e1332ed505c09e588a06c
#
_entry.id   417dbfc29d9e1332ed505c09e588a06c
#
_cell.length_a   1.000
_cell.length_b   1.000
_cell.length_c   1.000
_cell.angle_alpha   90.00
_cell.angle_beta   90.00
_cell.angle_gamma   90.00
#
_symmetry.space_group_name_H-M   'P 1'
#
loop_
_entity.id
_entity.type
_entity.pdbx_description
1 polymer ?
#
loop_
_entity_poly.entity_id
_entity_poly.type
_entity_poly.pdbx_seq_one_letter_code
_entity_poly.pdbx_strand_id
1 'polypeptide(L)'
;MEAYLDNSATTRAYPEVGDLVYKVMCQDYGNPSSMHRKGVDAEHYVKEAKETIAKVLKVNAKDIYFTSGGTESDNLALIGCARANRRAGNHLITTSIEHPAILNTMRYLEEEEGFRVTYLPVDASGRVNLEALKEALCPETILVSVMYVNNEVGTLQPIDEAVKIVKEYNSSILFHSDTVQGFGKYHIYPKRQKIDLLSASGHKIHGPKGTGFLYVGEKVKIKPILFGGGQQKDLRSGTENVPGIAGLGLATKMIYNDLDMKVALMRELKDYFIEQAGKIENTTVHGLKDEGSAPHIISLGIAGIRSEVLLHTLEDKGIYVSSGSACASNHPAVSGVLRSIGVAQEYLDATIRFSMSEFTTKEEIDYTLETLYNCIPMLRKYTRH
;
A
#
# COMPACT_ATOMS: atom_id res chain seq x y z
N MET A 1 17.63 21.66 -8.94
CA MET A 1 17.72 20.34 -8.31
C MET A 1 16.38 19.66 -8.51
N GLU A 2 16.34 18.33 -8.68
CA GLU A 2 15.09 17.56 -8.67
C GLU A 2 15.00 16.81 -7.33
N ALA A 3 13.83 16.87 -6.67
CA ALA A 3 13.54 16.15 -5.45
C ALA A 3 12.24 15.35 -5.61
N TYR A 4 12.33 14.03 -5.75
CA TYR A 4 11.16 13.16 -5.89
C TYR A 4 10.70 12.64 -4.53
N LEU A 5 9.70 13.31 -3.96
CA LEU A 5 9.11 13.02 -2.64
C LEU A 5 7.67 12.50 -2.74
N ASP A 6 7.35 11.74 -3.81
CA ASP A 6 6.05 11.09 -4.00
C ASP A 6 6.16 9.56 -4.16
N ASN A 7 7.08 8.96 -3.43
CA ASN A 7 7.35 7.51 -3.49
C ASN A 7 6.18 6.64 -3.01
N SER A 8 5.24 7.19 -2.23
CA SER A 8 4.00 6.50 -1.87
C SER A 8 2.98 6.43 -3.02
N ALA A 9 3.07 7.28 -4.04
CA ALA A 9 2.29 7.15 -5.27
C ALA A 9 2.90 6.09 -6.19
N THR A 10 4.19 6.19 -6.46
CA THR A 10 4.98 5.19 -7.21
C THR A 10 6.46 5.40 -6.96
N THR A 11 7.26 4.36 -7.06
CA THR A 11 8.71 4.47 -6.95
C THR A 11 9.38 4.36 -8.33
N ARG A 12 10.57 4.96 -8.47
CA ARG A 12 11.47 4.70 -9.59
C ARG A 12 11.96 3.26 -9.51
N ALA A 13 11.89 2.51 -10.60
CA ALA A 13 12.42 1.15 -10.63
C ALA A 13 13.95 1.14 -10.49
N TYR A 14 14.49 0.08 -9.89
CA TYR A 14 15.94 -0.17 -9.94
C TYR A 14 16.40 -0.34 -11.38
N PRO A 15 17.57 0.19 -11.79
CA PRO A 15 18.10 -0.04 -13.12
C PRO A 15 18.22 -1.52 -13.48
N GLU A 16 18.70 -2.34 -12.56
CA GLU A 16 18.87 -3.79 -12.72
C GLU A 16 17.52 -4.51 -12.96
N VAL A 17 16.45 -3.99 -12.36
CA VAL A 17 15.08 -4.48 -12.62
C VAL A 17 14.66 -4.14 -14.04
N GLY A 18 14.95 -2.94 -14.51
CA GLY A 18 14.70 -2.52 -15.90
C GLY A 18 15.43 -3.40 -16.91
N ASP A 19 16.71 -3.67 -16.67
CA ASP A 19 17.55 -4.52 -17.52
C ASP A 19 17.04 -5.96 -17.57
N LEU A 20 16.62 -6.51 -16.42
CA LEU A 20 16.04 -7.85 -16.36
C LEU A 20 14.71 -7.92 -17.12
N VAL A 21 13.82 -6.94 -16.92
CA VAL A 21 12.53 -6.86 -17.64
C VAL A 21 12.78 -6.82 -19.15
N TYR A 22 13.71 -5.99 -19.63
CA TYR A 22 14.09 -5.94 -21.04
C TYR A 22 14.61 -7.29 -21.55
N LYS A 23 15.53 -7.92 -20.81
CA LYS A 23 16.10 -9.22 -21.17
C LYS A 23 14.99 -10.27 -21.31
N VAL A 24 14.11 -10.39 -20.32
CA VAL A 24 13.04 -11.41 -20.32
C VAL A 24 12.01 -11.12 -21.41
N MET A 25 11.71 -9.85 -21.68
CA MET A 25 10.77 -9.46 -22.74
C MET A 25 11.30 -9.70 -24.15
N CYS A 26 12.58 -9.42 -24.40
CA CYS A 26 13.13 -9.41 -25.76
C CYS A 26 13.98 -10.63 -26.12
N GLN A 27 14.59 -11.29 -25.13
CA GLN A 27 15.51 -12.41 -25.34
C GLN A 27 14.94 -13.74 -24.86
N ASP A 28 14.40 -13.77 -23.63
CA ASP A 28 13.86 -14.97 -22.98
C ASP A 28 12.32 -15.01 -23.00
N TYR A 29 11.71 -14.58 -24.10
CA TYR A 29 10.27 -14.29 -24.31
C TYR A 29 9.34 -15.52 -24.33
N GLY A 30 9.70 -16.62 -23.68
CA GLY A 30 8.88 -17.84 -23.67
C GLY A 30 7.55 -17.67 -22.92
N ASN A 31 6.56 -18.51 -23.29
CA ASN A 31 5.33 -18.67 -22.51
C ASN A 31 5.53 -19.83 -21.52
N PRO A 32 5.35 -19.63 -20.21
CA PRO A 32 5.52 -20.69 -19.21
C PRO A 32 4.65 -21.94 -19.43
N SER A 33 3.53 -21.80 -20.13
CA SER A 33 2.66 -22.93 -20.46
C SER A 33 3.16 -23.78 -21.63
N SER A 34 4.25 -23.37 -22.32
CA SER A 34 4.80 -24.11 -23.47
C SER A 34 5.78 -25.20 -23.01
N MET A 35 5.65 -26.40 -23.60
CA MET A 35 6.48 -27.57 -23.21
C MET A 35 7.91 -27.55 -23.78
N HIS A 36 8.22 -26.62 -24.69
CA HIS A 36 9.56 -26.46 -25.25
C HIS A 36 10.48 -25.65 -24.36
N ARG A 37 11.80 -25.72 -24.61
CA ARG A 37 12.84 -25.11 -23.78
C ARG A 37 12.58 -23.65 -23.40
N LYS A 38 12.12 -22.80 -24.33
CA LYS A 38 11.82 -21.40 -24.02
C LYS A 38 10.67 -21.24 -23.02
N GLY A 39 9.70 -22.17 -23.00
CA GLY A 39 8.64 -22.17 -21.98
C GLY A 39 9.20 -22.54 -20.59
N VAL A 40 10.08 -23.52 -20.55
CA VAL A 40 10.77 -23.92 -19.30
C VAL A 40 11.63 -22.78 -18.75
N ASP A 41 12.36 -22.09 -19.60
CA ASP A 41 13.17 -20.91 -19.22
C ASP A 41 12.26 -19.80 -18.64
N ALA A 42 11.12 -19.55 -19.26
CA ALA A 42 10.13 -18.58 -18.75
C ALA A 42 9.50 -19.00 -17.42
N GLU A 43 9.16 -20.29 -17.25
CA GLU A 43 8.64 -20.84 -15.99
C GLU A 43 9.67 -20.67 -14.86
N HIS A 44 10.94 -20.79 -15.15
CA HIS A 44 12.02 -20.60 -14.18
C HIS A 44 11.98 -19.20 -13.54
N TYR A 45 11.81 -18.15 -14.34
CA TYR A 45 11.66 -16.78 -13.82
C TYR A 45 10.46 -16.64 -12.87
N VAL A 46 9.32 -17.21 -13.24
CA VAL A 46 8.12 -17.19 -12.40
C VAL A 46 8.35 -17.93 -11.08
N LYS A 47 9.00 -19.08 -11.12
CA LYS A 47 9.32 -19.88 -9.96
C LYS A 47 10.31 -19.16 -9.03
N GLU A 48 11.39 -18.62 -9.57
CA GLU A 48 12.40 -17.87 -8.83
C GLU A 48 11.79 -16.64 -8.11
N ALA A 49 10.90 -15.91 -8.78
CA ALA A 49 10.19 -14.79 -8.18
C ALA A 49 9.29 -15.24 -7.01
N LYS A 50 8.54 -16.35 -7.18
CA LYS A 50 7.73 -16.93 -6.09
C LYS A 50 8.58 -17.34 -4.90
N GLU A 51 9.69 -18.03 -5.13
CA GLU A 51 10.62 -18.49 -4.09
C GLU A 51 11.23 -17.30 -3.34
N THR A 52 11.61 -16.24 -4.06
CA THR A 52 12.16 -15.02 -3.47
C THR A 52 11.14 -14.33 -2.55
N ILE A 53 9.92 -14.10 -3.01
CA ILE A 53 8.84 -13.49 -2.22
C ILE A 53 8.51 -14.38 -1.01
N ALA A 54 8.37 -15.68 -1.24
CA ALA A 54 8.06 -16.63 -0.18
C ALA A 54 9.13 -16.69 0.92
N LYS A 55 10.41 -16.59 0.54
CA LYS A 55 11.55 -16.53 1.47
C LYS A 55 11.46 -15.31 2.39
N VAL A 56 11.16 -14.12 1.85
CA VAL A 56 11.04 -12.88 2.64
C VAL A 56 9.86 -12.94 3.61
N LEU A 57 8.70 -13.48 3.15
CA LEU A 57 7.49 -13.62 3.97
C LEU A 57 7.54 -14.84 4.91
N LYS A 58 8.52 -15.73 4.78
CA LYS A 58 8.64 -17.03 5.48
C LYS A 58 7.40 -17.92 5.27
N VAL A 59 6.95 -18.00 4.02
CA VAL A 59 5.80 -18.82 3.59
C VAL A 59 6.21 -19.83 2.51
N ASN A 60 5.27 -20.62 1.98
CA ASN A 60 5.57 -21.51 0.85
C ASN A 60 5.40 -20.74 -0.48
N ALA A 61 6.25 -21.02 -1.47
CA ALA A 61 6.14 -20.42 -2.80
C ALA A 61 4.80 -20.74 -3.49
N LYS A 62 4.19 -21.88 -3.21
CA LYS A 62 2.88 -22.28 -3.73
C LYS A 62 1.72 -21.39 -3.27
N ASP A 63 1.92 -20.62 -2.18
CA ASP A 63 0.93 -19.75 -1.55
C ASP A 63 0.99 -18.30 -2.13
N ILE A 64 1.90 -18.03 -3.09
CA ILE A 64 2.06 -16.74 -3.78
C ILE A 64 1.37 -16.81 -5.16
N TYR A 65 0.49 -15.86 -5.42
CA TYR A 65 -0.24 -15.71 -6.68
C TYR A 65 0.04 -14.33 -7.27
N PHE A 66 0.57 -14.29 -8.49
CA PHE A 66 0.87 -13.02 -9.17
C PHE A 66 -0.40 -12.37 -9.72
N THR A 67 -0.46 -11.05 -9.60
CA THR A 67 -1.54 -10.18 -10.03
C THR A 67 -0.96 -8.98 -10.79
N SER A 68 -1.82 -8.10 -11.30
CA SER A 68 -1.39 -6.85 -11.94
C SER A 68 -1.04 -5.73 -10.95
N GLY A 69 -1.25 -5.93 -9.65
CA GLY A 69 -0.96 -4.93 -8.62
C GLY A 69 -1.81 -5.09 -7.37
N GLY A 70 -1.71 -4.12 -6.45
CA GLY A 70 -2.46 -4.12 -5.20
C GLY A 70 -3.97 -4.18 -5.43
N THR A 71 -4.50 -3.36 -6.33
CA THR A 71 -5.94 -3.32 -6.61
C THR A 71 -6.50 -4.68 -7.03
N GLU A 72 -5.83 -5.41 -7.93
CA GLU A 72 -6.28 -6.75 -8.31
C GLU A 72 -6.15 -7.73 -7.15
N SER A 73 -5.06 -7.65 -6.38
CA SER A 73 -4.84 -8.49 -5.20
C SER A 73 -5.94 -8.31 -4.16
N ASP A 74 -6.29 -7.06 -3.84
CA ASP A 74 -7.35 -6.71 -2.89
C ASP A 74 -8.72 -7.21 -3.37
N ASN A 75 -9.06 -6.93 -4.63
CA ASN A 75 -10.32 -7.40 -5.21
C ASN A 75 -10.42 -8.92 -5.19
N LEU A 76 -9.35 -9.63 -5.59
CA LEU A 76 -9.31 -11.09 -5.56
C LEU A 76 -9.45 -11.63 -4.14
N ALA A 77 -8.77 -11.03 -3.16
CA ALA A 77 -8.87 -11.41 -1.76
C ALA A 77 -10.31 -11.23 -1.24
N LEU A 78 -10.87 -10.04 -1.38
CA LEU A 78 -12.17 -9.70 -0.80
C LEU A 78 -13.32 -10.41 -1.50
N ILE A 79 -13.45 -10.26 -2.82
CA ILE A 79 -14.54 -10.86 -3.60
C ILE A 79 -14.41 -12.38 -3.60
N GLY A 80 -13.19 -12.90 -3.83
CA GLY A 80 -12.94 -14.32 -3.87
C GLY A 80 -13.26 -15.02 -2.55
N CYS A 81 -12.85 -14.45 -1.42
CA CYS A 81 -13.12 -15.00 -0.10
C CYS A 81 -14.57 -14.83 0.33
N ALA A 82 -15.19 -13.67 0.09
CA ALA A 82 -16.59 -13.44 0.39
C ALA A 82 -17.48 -14.48 -0.31
N ARG A 83 -17.31 -14.67 -1.62
CA ARG A 83 -18.06 -15.67 -2.42
C ARG A 83 -17.77 -17.12 -2.01
N ALA A 84 -16.53 -17.43 -1.62
CA ALA A 84 -16.16 -18.78 -1.20
C ALA A 84 -16.75 -19.17 0.16
N ASN A 85 -16.91 -18.20 1.07
CA ASN A 85 -17.32 -18.41 2.44
C ASN A 85 -18.77 -17.98 2.75
N ARG A 86 -19.55 -17.59 1.74
CA ARG A 86 -20.94 -17.09 1.88
C ARG A 86 -21.88 -18.02 2.68
N ARG A 87 -21.62 -19.31 2.67
CA ARG A 87 -22.41 -20.27 3.46
C ARG A 87 -22.11 -20.24 4.96
N ALA A 88 -20.94 -19.71 5.34
CA ALA A 88 -20.53 -19.57 6.74
C ALA A 88 -21.03 -18.25 7.35
N GLY A 89 -21.30 -17.25 6.52
CA GLY A 89 -21.82 -15.96 6.94
C GLY A 89 -21.82 -14.93 5.81
N ASN A 90 -22.37 -13.76 6.10
CA ASN A 90 -22.47 -12.65 5.14
C ASN A 90 -21.96 -11.32 5.69
N HIS A 91 -21.17 -11.34 6.75
CA HIS A 91 -20.64 -10.14 7.37
C HIS A 91 -19.14 -9.97 7.11
N LEU A 92 -18.76 -8.77 6.67
CA LEU A 92 -17.41 -8.34 6.38
C LEU A 92 -17.09 -7.13 7.26
N ILE A 93 -15.83 -7.01 7.67
CA ILE A 93 -15.37 -5.86 8.46
C ILE A 93 -14.15 -5.24 7.79
N THR A 94 -14.12 -3.92 7.71
CA THR A 94 -12.96 -3.15 7.25
C THR A 94 -12.83 -1.83 8.01
N THR A 95 -11.83 -0.99 7.69
CA THR A 95 -11.67 0.31 8.33
C THR A 95 -12.19 1.45 7.44
N SER A 96 -12.49 2.60 8.03
CA SER A 96 -12.95 3.80 7.29
C SER A 96 -11.83 4.50 6.50
N ILE A 97 -10.57 4.08 6.68
CA ILE A 97 -9.38 4.73 6.10
C ILE A 97 -8.63 3.87 5.09
N GLU A 98 -9.24 2.78 4.63
CA GLU A 98 -8.64 1.90 3.63
C GLU A 98 -8.43 2.59 2.28
N HIS A 99 -7.54 2.02 1.48
CA HIS A 99 -7.38 2.43 0.09
C HIS A 99 -8.69 2.22 -0.71
N PRO A 100 -9.00 3.05 -1.73
CA PRO A 100 -10.20 2.88 -2.57
C PRO A 100 -10.38 1.47 -3.16
N ALA A 101 -9.30 0.71 -3.39
CA ALA A 101 -9.37 -0.69 -3.83
C ALA A 101 -10.10 -1.60 -2.83
N ILE A 102 -10.01 -1.30 -1.52
CA ILE A 102 -10.74 -1.99 -0.47
C ILE A 102 -12.14 -1.38 -0.30
N LEU A 103 -12.24 -0.05 -0.09
CA LEU A 103 -13.51 0.61 0.19
C LEU A 103 -14.54 0.41 -0.91
N ASN A 104 -14.13 0.58 -2.18
CA ASN A 104 -15.05 0.40 -3.31
C ASN A 104 -15.44 -1.07 -3.51
N THR A 105 -14.51 -2.00 -3.26
CA THR A 105 -14.80 -3.44 -3.31
C THR A 105 -15.76 -3.86 -2.19
N MET A 106 -15.58 -3.34 -0.98
CA MET A 106 -16.53 -3.61 0.13
C MET A 106 -17.90 -3.03 -0.16
N ARG A 107 -17.99 -1.82 -0.73
CA ARG A 107 -19.26 -1.22 -1.17
C ARG A 107 -19.92 -2.07 -2.25
N TYR A 108 -19.16 -2.52 -3.25
CA TYR A 108 -19.67 -3.42 -4.28
C TYR A 108 -20.25 -4.71 -3.67
N LEU A 109 -19.56 -5.34 -2.74
CA LEU A 109 -20.04 -6.55 -2.06
C LEU A 109 -21.32 -6.28 -1.25
N GLU A 110 -21.46 -5.09 -0.65
CA GLU A 110 -22.63 -4.67 0.09
C GLU A 110 -23.81 -4.38 -0.82
N GLU A 111 -23.66 -3.54 -1.84
CA GLU A 111 -24.71 -3.03 -2.70
C GLU A 111 -25.17 -4.06 -3.73
N GLU A 112 -24.24 -4.82 -4.33
CA GLU A 112 -24.53 -5.71 -5.46
C GLU A 112 -24.61 -7.20 -5.05
N GLU A 113 -23.88 -7.59 -4.01
CA GLU A 113 -23.85 -9.00 -3.59
C GLU A 113 -24.56 -9.27 -2.25
N GLY A 114 -25.11 -8.25 -1.58
CA GLY A 114 -25.92 -8.37 -0.37
C GLY A 114 -25.14 -8.86 0.85
N PHE A 115 -23.84 -8.57 0.94
CA PHE A 115 -23.09 -8.71 2.16
C PHE A 115 -23.37 -7.52 3.09
N ARG A 116 -23.25 -7.73 4.39
CA ARG A 116 -23.27 -6.66 5.38
C ARG A 116 -21.83 -6.24 5.65
N VAL A 117 -21.51 -4.95 5.56
CA VAL A 117 -20.18 -4.43 5.81
C VAL A 117 -20.18 -3.50 7.03
N THR A 118 -19.24 -3.72 7.94
CA THR A 118 -18.95 -2.78 9.04
C THR A 118 -17.65 -2.04 8.77
N TYR A 119 -17.71 -0.71 8.72
CA TYR A 119 -16.57 0.17 8.57
C TYR A 119 -16.14 0.67 9.94
N LEU A 120 -15.02 0.16 10.45
CA LEU A 120 -14.51 0.51 11.77
C LEU A 120 -14.02 1.96 11.81
N PRO A 121 -14.34 2.71 12.88
CA PRO A 121 -13.75 4.01 13.12
C PRO A 121 -12.27 3.89 13.48
N VAL A 122 -11.57 5.01 13.31
CA VAL A 122 -10.18 5.18 13.72
C VAL A 122 -10.07 6.32 14.75
N ASP A 123 -8.97 6.35 15.46
CA ASP A 123 -8.66 7.47 16.36
C ASP A 123 -8.01 8.66 15.58
N ALA A 124 -7.71 9.75 16.27
CA ALA A 124 -7.09 10.94 15.69
C ALA A 124 -5.67 10.69 15.12
N SER A 125 -5.03 9.59 15.46
CA SER A 125 -3.76 9.15 14.87
C SER A 125 -3.94 8.30 13.62
N GLY A 126 -5.17 7.90 13.28
CA GLY A 126 -5.50 6.99 12.19
C GLY A 126 -5.32 5.52 12.55
N ARG A 127 -5.24 5.15 13.83
CA ARG A 127 -5.26 3.75 14.27
C ARG A 127 -6.68 3.24 14.37
N VAL A 128 -6.91 2.01 13.91
CA VAL A 128 -8.20 1.34 14.03
C VAL A 128 -8.59 1.17 15.51
N ASN A 129 -9.85 1.43 15.80
CA ASN A 129 -10.41 1.23 17.15
C ASN A 129 -10.62 -0.28 17.40
N LEU A 130 -9.78 -0.87 18.25
CA LEU A 130 -9.81 -2.30 18.54
C LEU A 130 -11.04 -2.71 19.38
N GLU A 131 -11.60 -1.82 20.20
CA GLU A 131 -12.84 -2.11 20.92
C GLU A 131 -14.03 -2.15 19.96
N ALA A 132 -14.10 -1.21 19.01
CA ALA A 132 -15.09 -1.27 17.94
C ALA A 132 -14.96 -2.53 17.08
N LEU A 133 -13.74 -3.03 16.85
CA LEU A 133 -13.51 -4.32 16.19
C LEU A 133 -14.12 -5.48 17.00
N LYS A 134 -13.92 -5.53 18.32
CA LYS A 134 -14.50 -6.57 19.19
C LYS A 134 -16.03 -6.54 19.16
N GLU A 135 -16.62 -5.34 19.24
CA GLU A 135 -18.07 -5.15 19.22
C GLU A 135 -18.70 -5.49 17.85
N ALA A 136 -17.97 -5.28 16.76
CA ALA A 136 -18.44 -5.58 15.40
C ALA A 136 -18.45 -7.07 15.08
N LEU A 137 -17.60 -7.89 15.75
CA LEU A 137 -17.53 -9.33 15.49
C LEU A 137 -18.86 -10.03 15.87
N CYS A 138 -19.36 -10.86 14.97
CA CYS A 138 -20.60 -11.63 15.17
C CYS A 138 -20.46 -13.01 14.50
N PRO A 139 -21.39 -13.95 14.77
CA PRO A 139 -21.32 -15.31 14.21
C PRO A 139 -21.27 -15.35 12.68
N GLU A 140 -21.84 -14.36 12.00
CA GLU A 140 -21.88 -14.23 10.53
C GLU A 140 -20.62 -13.60 9.95
N THR A 141 -19.66 -13.13 10.78
CA THR A 141 -18.41 -12.53 10.31
C THR A 141 -17.53 -13.60 9.66
N ILE A 142 -17.14 -13.37 8.40
CA ILE A 142 -16.31 -14.30 7.63
C ILE A 142 -14.96 -13.72 7.23
N LEU A 143 -14.82 -12.38 7.18
CA LEU A 143 -13.60 -11.70 6.73
C LEU A 143 -13.45 -10.36 7.44
N VAL A 144 -12.23 -10.10 7.90
CA VAL A 144 -11.78 -8.78 8.39
C VAL A 144 -10.62 -8.33 7.49
N SER A 145 -10.68 -7.09 7.01
CA SER A 145 -9.62 -6.48 6.19
C SER A 145 -9.14 -5.19 6.84
N VAL A 146 -7.85 -5.12 7.17
CA VAL A 146 -7.21 -3.93 7.76
C VAL A 146 -5.89 -3.69 7.03
N MET A 147 -5.70 -2.51 6.46
CA MET A 147 -4.45 -2.13 5.83
C MET A 147 -3.29 -2.15 6.82
N TYR A 148 -2.06 -2.44 6.36
CA TYR A 148 -0.89 -2.51 7.24
C TYR A 148 -0.37 -1.11 7.60
N VAL A 149 -0.27 -0.24 6.60
CA VAL A 149 0.16 1.16 6.72
C VAL A 149 -0.79 2.04 5.91
N ASN A 150 -1.29 3.12 6.51
CA ASN A 150 -2.10 4.07 5.77
C ASN A 150 -1.26 4.88 4.79
N ASN A 151 -1.71 4.94 3.54
CA ASN A 151 -0.98 5.56 2.42
C ASN A 151 -0.98 7.09 2.44
N GLU A 152 -1.81 7.74 3.26
CA GLU A 152 -1.91 9.21 3.35
C GLU A 152 -1.18 9.76 4.57
N VAL A 153 -1.43 9.20 5.76
CA VAL A 153 -0.87 9.70 7.02
C VAL A 153 0.27 8.83 7.56
N GLY A 154 0.53 7.70 6.92
CA GLY A 154 1.66 6.82 7.30
C GLY A 154 1.45 6.03 8.60
N THR A 155 0.27 6.04 9.19
CA THR A 155 0.02 5.33 10.45
C THR A 155 0.09 3.81 10.25
N LEU A 156 0.92 3.16 11.06
CA LEU A 156 1.03 1.70 11.18
C LEU A 156 -0.16 1.17 11.99
N GLN A 157 -0.90 0.23 11.42
CA GLN A 157 -2.04 -0.37 12.10
C GLN A 157 -1.61 -1.46 13.10
N PRO A 158 -2.34 -1.64 14.21
CA PRO A 158 -2.05 -2.65 15.22
C PRO A 158 -2.51 -4.04 14.73
N ILE A 159 -1.84 -4.56 13.69
CA ILE A 159 -2.25 -5.79 12.99
C ILE A 159 -2.20 -7.01 13.91
N ASP A 160 -1.16 -7.16 14.72
CA ASP A 160 -0.99 -8.33 15.59
C ASP A 160 -2.11 -8.40 16.63
N GLU A 161 -2.50 -7.24 17.20
CA GLU A 161 -3.59 -7.12 18.15
C GLU A 161 -4.96 -7.35 17.49
N ALA A 162 -5.17 -6.76 16.29
CA ALA A 162 -6.41 -6.95 15.54
C ALA A 162 -6.60 -8.42 15.14
N VAL A 163 -5.56 -9.05 14.62
CA VAL A 163 -5.59 -10.49 14.29
C VAL A 163 -5.86 -11.34 15.52
N LYS A 164 -5.21 -11.03 16.66
CA LYS A 164 -5.43 -11.75 17.92
C LYS A 164 -6.91 -11.70 18.32
N ILE A 165 -7.51 -10.52 18.35
CA ILE A 165 -8.94 -10.32 18.67
C ILE A 165 -9.82 -11.18 17.75
N VAL A 166 -9.61 -11.11 16.44
CA VAL A 166 -10.39 -11.86 15.45
C VAL A 166 -10.27 -13.36 15.65
N LYS A 167 -9.02 -13.86 15.81
CA LYS A 167 -8.75 -15.30 15.93
C LYS A 167 -9.15 -15.88 17.29
N GLU A 168 -9.18 -15.09 18.36
CA GLU A 168 -9.72 -15.47 19.67
C GLU A 168 -11.24 -15.55 19.64
N TYR A 169 -11.92 -14.66 18.92
CA TYR A 169 -13.37 -14.72 18.73
C TYR A 169 -13.78 -15.95 17.91
N ASN A 170 -13.19 -16.12 16.73
CA ASN A 170 -13.39 -17.30 15.87
C ASN A 170 -12.20 -17.46 14.90
N SER A 171 -11.44 -18.54 15.07
CA SER A 171 -10.25 -18.82 14.27
C SER A 171 -10.52 -19.06 12.78
N SER A 172 -11.77 -19.30 12.39
CA SER A 172 -12.18 -19.51 10.99
C SER A 172 -12.43 -18.21 10.23
N ILE A 173 -12.59 -17.07 10.91
CA ILE A 173 -12.71 -15.76 10.27
C ILE A 173 -11.37 -15.45 9.59
N LEU A 174 -11.43 -15.12 8.30
CA LEU A 174 -10.25 -14.76 7.53
C LEU A 174 -9.78 -13.34 7.87
N PHE A 175 -8.46 -13.16 7.93
CA PHE A 175 -7.85 -11.84 8.11
C PHE A 175 -7.02 -11.50 6.86
N HIS A 176 -7.40 -10.42 6.19
CA HIS A 176 -6.69 -9.82 5.07
C HIS A 176 -5.97 -8.55 5.50
N SER A 177 -4.79 -8.31 4.95
CA SER A 177 -4.11 -7.03 5.09
C SER A 177 -3.60 -6.53 3.75
N ASP A 178 -4.02 -5.31 3.36
CA ASP A 178 -3.34 -4.56 2.30
C ASP A 178 -1.99 -4.07 2.84
N THR A 179 -0.91 -4.67 2.33
CA THR A 179 0.46 -4.35 2.72
C THR A 179 1.20 -3.54 1.66
N VAL A 180 0.51 -2.95 0.71
CA VAL A 180 1.11 -2.18 -0.41
C VAL A 180 2.08 -1.11 0.09
N GLN A 181 1.80 -0.44 1.21
CA GLN A 181 2.71 0.52 1.84
C GLN A 181 3.63 -0.11 2.91
N GLY A 182 3.35 -1.34 3.33
CA GLY A 182 4.13 -2.05 4.36
C GLY A 182 5.21 -2.98 3.77
N PHE A 183 4.91 -3.66 2.66
CA PHE A 183 5.85 -4.57 2.01
C PHE A 183 7.08 -3.81 1.48
N GLY A 184 8.28 -4.30 1.81
CA GLY A 184 9.53 -3.60 1.52
C GLY A 184 9.86 -2.43 2.45
N LYS A 185 9.10 -2.30 3.58
CA LYS A 185 9.38 -1.34 4.66
C LYS A 185 9.41 -2.03 6.02
N TYR A 186 8.73 -3.18 6.12
CA TYR A 186 8.63 -3.98 7.35
C TYR A 186 8.90 -5.45 7.07
N HIS A 187 9.40 -6.17 8.08
CA HIS A 187 9.45 -7.61 8.09
C HIS A 187 8.06 -8.17 8.42
N ILE A 188 7.32 -8.59 7.41
CA ILE A 188 5.97 -9.13 7.57
C ILE A 188 6.05 -10.66 7.47
N TYR A 189 5.53 -11.37 8.47
CA TYR A 189 5.54 -12.83 8.53
C TYR A 189 4.11 -13.35 8.70
N PRO A 190 3.33 -13.51 7.60
CA PRO A 190 1.90 -13.80 7.66
C PRO A 190 1.55 -15.04 8.54
N LYS A 191 2.32 -16.13 8.42
CA LYS A 191 2.08 -17.32 9.24
C LYS A 191 2.24 -17.07 10.74
N ARG A 192 3.26 -16.30 11.14
CA ARG A 192 3.49 -15.94 12.55
C ARG A 192 2.41 -15.00 13.06
N GLN A 193 2.04 -14.03 12.25
CA GLN A 193 1.03 -13.01 12.57
C GLN A 193 -0.40 -13.52 12.37
N LYS A 194 -0.59 -14.75 11.85
CA LYS A 194 -1.90 -15.34 11.50
C LYS A 194 -2.73 -14.50 10.51
N ILE A 195 -2.05 -13.80 9.61
CA ILE A 195 -2.66 -13.14 8.46
C ILE A 195 -2.95 -14.21 7.41
N ASP A 196 -4.19 -14.33 6.96
CA ASP A 196 -4.62 -15.34 5.99
C ASP A 196 -4.38 -14.91 4.54
N LEU A 197 -4.50 -13.60 4.26
CA LEU A 197 -4.30 -13.01 2.94
C LEU A 197 -3.50 -11.72 3.05
N LEU A 198 -2.60 -11.49 2.10
CA LEU A 198 -1.75 -10.30 2.06
C LEU A 198 -1.60 -9.82 0.63
N SER A 199 -1.93 -8.56 0.37
CA SER A 199 -1.77 -7.91 -0.92
C SER A 199 -0.52 -7.04 -1.00
N ALA A 200 0.20 -7.09 -2.14
CA ALA A 200 1.36 -6.25 -2.39
C ALA A 200 1.44 -5.77 -3.84
N SER A 201 2.20 -4.71 -4.09
CA SER A 201 2.37 -4.09 -5.41
C SER A 201 3.83 -3.78 -5.71
N GLY A 202 4.30 -4.16 -6.91
CA GLY A 202 5.69 -4.02 -7.31
C GLY A 202 6.18 -2.58 -7.39
N HIS A 203 5.33 -1.68 -7.87
CA HIS A 203 5.73 -0.28 -8.07
C HIS A 203 5.92 0.53 -6.78
N LYS A 204 5.68 -0.04 -5.61
CA LYS A 204 5.95 0.58 -4.30
C LYS A 204 7.29 0.14 -3.70
N ILE A 205 7.95 -0.82 -4.35
CA ILE A 205 9.22 -1.40 -3.93
C ILE A 205 10.28 -1.35 -5.05
N HIS A 206 10.25 -0.33 -5.87
CA HIS A 206 11.18 -0.16 -6.99
C HIS A 206 11.10 -1.26 -8.08
N GLY A 207 9.96 -1.95 -8.13
CA GLY A 207 9.62 -2.95 -9.14
C GLY A 207 8.79 -2.37 -10.28
N PRO A 208 8.45 -3.21 -11.28
CA PRO A 208 7.64 -2.79 -12.41
C PRO A 208 6.21 -2.42 -12.00
N LYS A 209 5.64 -1.41 -12.66
CA LYS A 209 4.20 -1.14 -12.66
C LYS A 209 3.46 -2.28 -13.35
N GLY A 210 2.18 -2.48 -13.01
CA GLY A 210 1.39 -3.58 -13.60
C GLY A 210 1.79 -4.96 -13.07
N THR A 211 2.42 -5.03 -11.88
CA THR A 211 2.77 -6.26 -11.17
C THR A 211 2.46 -6.15 -9.69
N GLY A 212 2.03 -7.27 -9.12
CA GLY A 212 1.79 -7.43 -7.70
C GLY A 212 1.63 -8.90 -7.37
N PHE A 213 1.30 -9.18 -6.13
CA PHE A 213 0.97 -10.55 -5.71
C PHE A 213 -0.04 -10.55 -4.56
N LEU A 214 -0.76 -11.66 -4.47
CA LEU A 214 -1.57 -12.04 -3.34
C LEU A 214 -0.93 -13.26 -2.66
N TYR A 215 -0.63 -13.15 -1.37
CA TYR A 215 -0.40 -14.32 -0.53
C TYR A 215 -1.74 -14.89 -0.08
N VAL A 216 -1.91 -16.20 -0.21
CA VAL A 216 -3.10 -16.96 0.20
C VAL A 216 -2.68 -18.10 1.10
N GLY A 217 -3.07 -18.05 2.37
CA GLY A 217 -2.77 -19.09 3.36
C GLY A 217 -3.35 -20.46 2.98
N GLU A 218 -2.71 -21.53 3.41
CA GLU A 218 -3.03 -22.93 2.98
C GLU A 218 -4.48 -23.37 3.20
N LYS A 219 -5.16 -22.80 4.21
CA LYS A 219 -6.55 -23.18 4.55
C LYS A 219 -7.59 -22.21 4.03
N VAL A 220 -7.18 -21.18 3.31
CA VAL A 220 -8.07 -20.15 2.80
C VAL A 220 -8.90 -20.72 1.64
N LYS A 221 -10.22 -20.59 1.76
CA LYS A 221 -11.14 -20.83 0.66
C LYS A 221 -11.32 -19.53 -0.11
N ILE A 222 -10.94 -19.55 -1.38
CA ILE A 222 -11.02 -18.40 -2.28
C ILE A 222 -11.53 -18.85 -3.66
N LYS A 223 -12.38 -18.05 -4.29
CA LYS A 223 -12.84 -18.26 -5.66
C LYS A 223 -12.13 -17.31 -6.63
N PRO A 224 -11.85 -17.72 -7.86
CA PRO A 224 -11.33 -16.83 -8.88
C PRO A 224 -12.33 -15.73 -9.22
N ILE A 225 -11.79 -14.56 -9.64
CA ILE A 225 -12.58 -13.46 -10.23
C ILE A 225 -12.21 -13.23 -11.69
N LEU A 226 -11.12 -13.83 -12.17
CA LEU A 226 -10.68 -13.85 -13.57
C LEU A 226 -10.62 -15.28 -14.07
N PHE A 227 -11.40 -15.58 -15.10
CA PHE A 227 -11.57 -16.92 -15.66
C PHE A 227 -10.82 -17.06 -16.97
N GLY A 228 -10.28 -18.25 -17.27
CA GLY A 228 -9.52 -18.49 -18.50
C GLY A 228 -8.78 -19.82 -18.50
N GLY A 229 -7.53 -19.81 -18.94
CA GLY A 229 -6.71 -21.00 -19.24
C GLY A 229 -6.03 -21.67 -18.03
N GLY A 230 -6.44 -21.44 -16.80
CA GLY A 230 -5.98 -22.20 -15.61
C GLY A 230 -4.65 -21.76 -15.01
N GLN A 231 -4.08 -20.63 -15.45
CA GLN A 231 -2.84 -20.13 -14.90
C GLN A 231 -2.99 -19.83 -13.39
N GLN A 232 -1.88 -19.77 -12.67
CA GLN A 232 -1.88 -19.57 -11.21
C GLN A 232 -2.84 -20.50 -10.47
N LYS A 233 -2.89 -21.80 -10.90
CA LYS A 233 -3.75 -22.84 -10.32
C LYS A 233 -5.26 -22.48 -10.36
N ASP A 234 -5.72 -22.03 -11.49
CA ASP A 234 -7.10 -21.58 -11.74
C ASP A 234 -7.57 -20.38 -10.90
N LEU A 235 -6.71 -19.82 -10.03
CA LEU A 235 -7.10 -18.68 -9.21
C LEU A 235 -6.99 -17.35 -9.96
N ARG A 236 -5.99 -17.23 -10.84
CA ARG A 236 -5.79 -16.02 -11.65
C ARG A 236 -5.38 -16.42 -13.07
N SER A 237 -6.35 -16.54 -13.94
CA SER A 237 -6.13 -16.92 -15.34
C SER A 237 -5.56 -15.78 -16.19
N GLY A 238 -5.00 -16.12 -17.34
CA GLY A 238 -4.36 -15.22 -18.29
C GLY A 238 -2.86 -15.47 -18.36
N THR A 239 -2.25 -15.26 -19.54
CA THR A 239 -0.82 -15.42 -19.74
C THR A 239 -0.05 -14.60 -18.72
N GLU A 240 0.92 -15.22 -18.05
CA GLU A 240 1.71 -14.59 -17.02
C GLU A 240 2.60 -13.48 -17.60
N ASN A 241 2.63 -12.34 -16.93
CA ASN A 241 3.55 -11.24 -17.25
C ASN A 241 4.97 -11.60 -16.76
N VAL A 242 5.60 -12.57 -17.47
CA VAL A 242 6.91 -13.11 -17.06
C VAL A 242 7.96 -12.03 -16.86
N PRO A 243 8.13 -11.03 -17.77
CA PRO A 243 9.08 -9.95 -17.56
C PRO A 243 8.81 -9.15 -16.27
N GLY A 244 7.55 -8.76 -16.07
CA GLY A 244 7.16 -8.02 -14.88
C GLY A 244 7.30 -8.84 -13.60
N ILE A 245 6.99 -10.13 -13.64
CA ILE A 245 7.13 -11.05 -12.50
C ILE A 245 8.61 -11.24 -12.14
N ALA A 246 9.48 -11.44 -13.11
CA ALA A 246 10.93 -11.52 -12.89
C ALA A 246 11.45 -10.23 -12.23
N GLY A 247 11.04 -9.06 -12.78
CA GLY A 247 11.37 -7.76 -12.22
C GLY A 247 10.85 -7.57 -10.78
N LEU A 248 9.64 -8.01 -10.48
CA LEU A 248 9.06 -7.99 -9.12
C LEU A 248 9.88 -8.86 -8.15
N GLY A 249 10.29 -10.06 -8.58
CA GLY A 249 11.15 -10.94 -7.80
C GLY A 249 12.50 -10.29 -7.48
N LEU A 250 13.15 -9.70 -8.48
CA LEU A 250 14.42 -9.00 -8.29
C LEU A 250 14.26 -7.77 -7.39
N ALA A 251 13.24 -6.94 -7.61
CA ALA A 251 12.95 -5.80 -6.75
C ALA A 251 12.73 -6.22 -5.29
N THR A 252 12.00 -7.32 -5.07
CA THR A 252 11.82 -7.88 -3.72
C THR A 252 13.15 -8.29 -3.10
N LYS A 253 14.02 -8.97 -3.84
CA LYS A 253 15.35 -9.35 -3.36
C LYS A 253 16.18 -8.12 -2.99
N MET A 254 16.18 -7.09 -3.82
CA MET A 254 16.98 -5.87 -3.63
C MET A 254 16.47 -5.03 -2.46
N ILE A 255 15.15 -4.82 -2.33
CA ILE A 255 14.62 -3.99 -1.25
C ILE A 255 14.82 -4.63 0.12
N TYR A 256 14.71 -5.95 0.23
CA TYR A 256 14.93 -6.68 1.48
C TYR A 256 16.41 -6.94 1.81
N ASN A 257 17.31 -6.71 0.85
CA ASN A 257 18.73 -6.65 1.18
C ASN A 257 19.01 -5.37 1.96
N ASP A 258 19.54 -5.52 3.18
CA ASP A 258 19.81 -4.40 4.10
C ASP A 258 18.57 -3.54 4.44
N LEU A 259 17.38 -4.15 4.51
CA LEU A 259 16.10 -3.47 4.75
C LEU A 259 16.15 -2.56 5.99
N ASP A 260 16.68 -3.06 7.11
CA ASP A 260 16.69 -2.31 8.37
C ASP A 260 17.53 -1.03 8.27
N MET A 261 18.65 -1.07 7.53
CA MET A 261 19.48 0.11 7.27
C MET A 261 18.75 1.12 6.38
N LYS A 262 18.07 0.66 5.33
CA LYS A 262 17.27 1.52 4.44
C LYS A 262 16.10 2.19 5.18
N VAL A 263 15.45 1.44 6.04
CA VAL A 263 14.36 1.94 6.90
C VAL A 263 14.87 2.96 7.89
N ALA A 264 16.02 2.70 8.52
CA ALA A 264 16.65 3.64 9.46
C ALA A 264 17.00 4.98 8.78
N LEU A 265 17.57 4.93 7.57
CA LEU A 265 17.85 6.14 6.78
C LEU A 265 16.59 6.95 6.48
N MET A 266 15.55 6.30 5.98
CA MET A 266 14.27 6.98 5.70
C MET A 266 13.67 7.60 6.97
N ARG A 267 13.79 6.93 8.12
CA ARG A 267 13.30 7.46 9.39
C ARG A 267 14.10 8.68 9.84
N GLU A 268 15.42 8.64 9.76
CA GLU A 268 16.28 9.78 10.07
C GLU A 268 15.93 11.01 9.22
N LEU A 269 15.74 10.82 7.91
CA LEU A 269 15.35 11.90 7.00
C LEU A 269 13.94 12.43 7.31
N LYS A 270 13.01 11.53 7.64
CA LYS A 270 11.65 11.90 8.06
C LYS A 270 11.65 12.73 9.34
N ASP A 271 12.36 12.27 10.37
CA ASP A 271 12.41 12.94 11.66
C ASP A 271 13.04 14.33 11.53
N TYR A 272 14.11 14.42 10.75
CA TYR A 272 14.75 15.69 10.40
C TYR A 272 13.78 16.62 9.65
N PHE A 273 13.07 16.10 8.63
CA PHE A 273 12.07 16.91 7.89
C PHE A 273 10.99 17.45 8.82
N ILE A 274 10.42 16.58 9.68
CA ILE A 274 9.34 16.95 10.61
C ILE A 274 9.84 18.03 11.60
N GLU A 275 11.05 17.88 12.17
CA GLU A 275 11.63 18.85 13.08
C GLU A 275 11.77 20.23 12.41
N GLN A 276 12.33 20.26 11.20
CA GLN A 276 12.53 21.52 10.48
C GLN A 276 11.19 22.12 10.01
N ALA A 277 10.33 21.35 9.38
CA ALA A 277 9.02 21.83 8.90
C ALA A 277 8.14 22.36 10.05
N GLY A 278 8.28 21.80 11.26
CA GLY A 278 7.58 22.26 12.45
C GLY A 278 7.96 23.67 12.93
N LYS A 279 9.06 24.25 12.41
CA LYS A 279 9.45 25.65 12.66
C LYS A 279 8.69 26.65 11.78
N ILE A 280 7.98 26.17 10.76
CA ILE A 280 7.10 26.99 9.92
C ILE A 280 5.79 27.18 10.68
N GLU A 281 5.39 28.44 10.92
CA GLU A 281 4.16 28.77 11.62
C GLU A 281 2.93 28.12 10.97
N ASN A 282 1.95 27.74 11.79
CA ASN A 282 0.68 27.14 11.35
C ASN A 282 0.84 25.91 10.45
N THR A 283 1.82 25.06 10.82
CA THR A 283 1.97 23.72 10.24
C THR A 283 1.66 22.65 11.28
N THR A 284 1.15 21.52 10.82
CA THR A 284 0.88 20.36 11.66
C THR A 284 1.17 19.06 10.89
N VAL A 285 1.68 18.05 11.57
CA VAL A 285 1.84 16.70 11.01
C VAL A 285 0.66 15.85 11.45
N HIS A 286 -0.03 15.27 10.49
CA HIS A 286 -1.15 14.35 10.74
C HIS A 286 -0.65 12.91 10.93
N GLY A 287 -1.35 12.12 11.72
CA GLY A 287 -0.96 10.76 12.08
C GLY A 287 0.08 10.70 13.19
N LEU A 288 0.73 9.55 13.33
CA LEU A 288 1.79 9.32 14.32
C LEU A 288 3.15 9.84 13.84
N LYS A 289 4.00 10.22 14.79
CA LYS A 289 5.36 10.72 14.53
C LYS A 289 6.47 9.77 15.01
N ASP A 290 6.08 8.79 15.84
CA ASP A 290 6.96 7.81 16.48
C ASP A 290 7.10 6.52 15.65
N GLU A 291 7.51 5.43 16.30
CA GLU A 291 7.63 4.09 15.69
C GLU A 291 6.32 3.53 15.15
N GLY A 292 5.17 4.04 15.62
CA GLY A 292 3.85 3.72 15.08
C GLY A 292 3.56 4.36 13.72
N SER A 293 4.50 5.11 13.15
CA SER A 293 4.42 5.74 11.84
C SER A 293 5.39 5.11 10.85
N ALA A 294 4.96 4.96 9.61
CA ALA A 294 5.82 4.46 8.53
C ALA A 294 7.04 5.38 8.31
N PRO A 295 8.22 4.80 8.02
CA PRO A 295 9.47 5.56 7.93
C PRO A 295 9.50 6.54 6.76
N HIS A 296 8.63 6.36 5.77
CA HIS A 296 8.72 7.03 4.48
C HIS A 296 7.57 8.01 4.18
N ILE A 297 6.56 8.15 5.03
CA ILE A 297 5.37 9.00 4.77
C ILE A 297 5.28 10.12 5.80
N ILE A 298 5.05 11.34 5.31
CA ILE A 298 4.77 12.53 6.10
C ILE A 298 3.52 13.20 5.52
N SER A 299 2.51 13.40 6.34
CA SER A 299 1.31 14.17 6.00
C SER A 299 1.39 15.52 6.72
N LEU A 300 1.70 16.59 5.98
CA LEU A 300 1.94 17.92 6.52
C LEU A 300 0.80 18.87 6.14
N GLY A 301 0.02 19.29 7.12
CA GLY A 301 -0.97 20.37 6.98
C GLY A 301 -0.28 21.73 7.09
N ILE A 302 -0.63 22.67 6.19
CA ILE A 302 -0.04 24.02 6.11
C ILE A 302 -1.20 25.01 5.98
N ALA A 303 -1.73 25.47 7.11
CA ALA A 303 -2.89 26.36 7.10
C ALA A 303 -2.66 27.65 6.30
N GLY A 304 -3.72 28.10 5.61
CA GLY A 304 -3.72 29.31 4.82
C GLY A 304 -3.19 29.17 3.39
N ILE A 305 -2.94 27.95 2.91
CA ILE A 305 -2.55 27.70 1.51
C ILE A 305 -3.28 26.45 1.02
N ARG A 306 -3.96 26.51 -0.12
CA ARG A 306 -4.56 25.34 -0.74
C ARG A 306 -3.47 24.38 -1.22
N SER A 307 -3.68 23.09 -0.97
CA SER A 307 -2.70 22.04 -1.32
C SER A 307 -2.33 22.02 -2.81
N GLU A 308 -3.28 22.29 -3.72
CA GLU A 308 -3.02 22.39 -5.17
C GLU A 308 -2.05 23.52 -5.51
N VAL A 309 -2.23 24.71 -4.88
CA VAL A 309 -1.37 25.88 -5.11
C VAL A 309 0.06 25.58 -4.67
N LEU A 310 0.20 24.96 -3.49
CA LEU A 310 1.52 24.58 -2.97
C LEU A 310 2.15 23.48 -3.81
N LEU A 311 1.37 22.47 -4.23
CA LEU A 311 1.85 21.37 -5.07
C LEU A 311 2.47 21.90 -6.36
N HIS A 312 1.75 22.74 -7.11
CA HIS A 312 2.27 23.32 -8.36
C HIS A 312 3.44 24.28 -8.12
N THR A 313 3.45 25.03 -7.01
CA THR A 313 4.60 25.87 -6.65
C THR A 313 5.86 25.04 -6.40
N LEU A 314 5.72 23.86 -5.77
CA LEU A 314 6.84 22.94 -5.54
C LEU A 314 7.26 22.27 -6.85
N GLU A 315 6.31 21.84 -7.69
CA GLU A 315 6.56 21.25 -9.00
C GLU A 315 7.37 22.18 -9.90
N ASP A 316 7.03 23.48 -9.93
CA ASP A 316 7.78 24.52 -10.67
C ASP A 316 9.25 24.65 -10.19
N LYS A 317 9.55 24.17 -8.99
CA LYS A 317 10.91 24.11 -8.42
C LYS A 317 11.55 22.71 -8.55
N GLY A 318 10.89 21.76 -9.25
CA GLY A 318 11.37 20.40 -9.41
C GLY A 318 11.19 19.54 -8.17
N ILE A 319 10.27 19.88 -7.26
CA ILE A 319 9.93 19.11 -6.07
C ILE A 319 8.58 18.44 -6.29
N TYR A 320 8.57 17.11 -6.39
CA TYR A 320 7.38 16.33 -6.68
C TYR A 320 6.81 15.72 -5.40
N VAL A 321 5.57 16.07 -5.10
CA VAL A 321 4.83 15.67 -3.89
C VAL A 321 3.38 15.34 -4.26
N SER A 322 2.58 14.86 -3.30
CA SER A 322 1.16 14.56 -3.53
C SER A 322 0.27 15.39 -2.60
N SER A 323 -0.87 15.85 -3.10
CA SER A 323 -1.96 16.29 -2.23
C SER A 323 -2.78 15.08 -1.79
N GLY A 324 -3.29 15.06 -0.55
CA GLY A 324 -4.07 13.93 -0.01
C GLY A 324 -5.30 13.53 -0.84
N SER A 325 -5.72 14.38 -1.78
CA SER A 325 -6.84 14.17 -2.71
C SER A 325 -6.44 13.64 -4.09
N ALA A 326 -5.15 13.39 -4.36
CA ALA A 326 -4.64 13.07 -5.70
C ALA A 326 -5.12 11.72 -6.30
N CYS A 327 -5.79 10.86 -5.53
CA CYS A 327 -6.37 9.61 -6.04
C CYS A 327 -7.77 9.78 -6.65
N ALA A 328 -8.38 10.95 -6.57
CA ALA A 328 -9.68 11.25 -7.18
C ALA A 328 -9.46 12.03 -8.48
N SER A 329 -9.32 11.33 -9.58
CA SER A 329 -8.82 11.78 -10.88
C SER A 329 -9.64 12.85 -11.62
N ASN A 330 -10.72 13.42 -11.08
CA ASN A 330 -11.49 14.46 -11.76
C ASN A 330 -12.23 15.48 -10.87
N HIS A 331 -12.15 15.41 -9.54
CA HIS A 331 -12.69 16.42 -8.64
C HIS A 331 -11.81 16.58 -7.40
N PRO A 332 -11.52 17.79 -6.91
CA PRO A 332 -10.83 18.02 -5.66
C PRO A 332 -11.74 17.60 -4.49
N ALA A 333 -11.75 16.31 -4.19
CA ALA A 333 -12.46 15.78 -3.04
C ALA A 333 -11.53 15.83 -1.81
N VAL A 334 -12.02 16.41 -0.73
CA VAL A 334 -11.32 16.37 0.56
C VAL A 334 -11.08 14.91 0.98
N SER A 335 -9.85 14.60 1.40
CA SER A 335 -9.46 13.26 1.82
C SER A 335 -10.42 12.66 2.86
N GLY A 336 -10.92 11.45 2.56
CA GLY A 336 -11.72 10.67 3.49
C GLY A 336 -10.93 10.27 4.74
N VAL A 337 -9.62 10.02 4.59
CA VAL A 337 -8.72 9.68 5.70
C VAL A 337 -8.58 10.87 6.66
N LEU A 338 -8.27 12.07 6.15
CA LEU A 338 -8.13 13.27 6.98
C LEU A 338 -9.44 13.62 7.72
N ARG A 339 -10.59 13.41 7.08
CA ARG A 339 -11.89 13.56 7.75
C ARG A 339 -12.10 12.51 8.84
N SER A 340 -11.79 11.25 8.57
CA SER A 340 -11.98 10.15 9.51
C SER A 340 -11.13 10.30 10.78
N ILE A 341 -9.95 10.92 10.67
CA ILE A 341 -9.09 11.21 11.83
C ILE A 341 -9.40 12.56 12.51
N GLY A 342 -10.42 13.28 12.03
CA GLY A 342 -10.87 14.53 12.65
C GLY A 342 -9.93 15.74 12.43
N VAL A 343 -9.23 15.79 11.30
CA VAL A 343 -8.37 16.94 10.96
C VAL A 343 -9.22 18.22 10.88
N ALA A 344 -8.72 19.30 11.48
CA ALA A 344 -9.40 20.60 11.48
C ALA A 344 -9.63 21.12 10.05
N GLN A 345 -10.76 21.77 9.83
CA GLN A 345 -11.24 22.21 8.50
C GLN A 345 -10.19 23.01 7.72
N GLU A 346 -9.39 23.83 8.42
CA GLU A 346 -8.34 24.66 7.83
C GLU A 346 -7.18 23.89 7.20
N TYR A 347 -7.02 22.59 7.53
CA TYR A 347 -5.98 21.72 7.01
C TYR A 347 -6.49 20.70 5.98
N LEU A 348 -7.82 20.51 5.85
CA LEU A 348 -8.37 19.44 5.01
C LEU A 348 -8.00 19.58 3.52
N ASP A 349 -7.98 20.81 2.99
CA ASP A 349 -7.54 21.12 1.63
C ASP A 349 -6.16 21.79 1.57
N ALA A 350 -5.46 21.82 2.71
CA ALA A 350 -4.17 22.45 2.92
C ALA A 350 -3.08 21.44 3.35
N THR A 351 -3.26 20.15 3.02
CA THR A 351 -2.35 19.09 3.39
C THR A 351 -1.59 18.53 2.19
N ILE A 352 -0.28 18.44 2.32
CA ILE A 352 0.63 17.80 1.36
C ILE A 352 1.22 16.54 1.97
N ARG A 353 1.27 15.46 1.19
CA ARG A 353 2.00 14.25 1.54
C ARG A 353 3.38 14.27 0.89
N PHE A 354 4.40 14.16 1.70
CA PHE A 354 5.78 13.88 1.28
C PHE A 354 6.07 12.41 1.51
N SER A 355 6.73 11.75 0.58
CA SER A 355 7.11 10.35 0.78
C SER A 355 8.45 10.03 0.15
N MET A 356 9.30 9.41 0.96
CA MET A 356 10.70 9.13 0.71
C MET A 356 10.92 7.71 0.21
N SER A 357 12.11 7.44 -0.31
CA SER A 357 12.62 6.10 -0.59
C SER A 357 14.07 5.99 -0.12
N GLU A 358 14.68 4.83 -0.30
CA GLU A 358 16.12 4.64 0.00
C GLU A 358 17.04 5.50 -0.88
N PHE A 359 16.51 6.08 -1.96
CA PHE A 359 17.26 6.98 -2.84
C PHE A 359 17.13 8.46 -2.47
N THR A 360 16.26 8.79 -1.53
CA THR A 360 16.08 10.17 -1.07
C THR A 360 17.31 10.61 -0.30
N THR A 361 17.84 11.78 -0.63
CA THR A 361 19.04 12.32 0.00
C THR A 361 18.73 13.46 0.97
N LYS A 362 19.66 13.74 1.86
CA LYS A 362 19.53 14.89 2.78
C LYS A 362 19.49 16.21 2.02
N GLU A 363 20.25 16.33 0.94
CA GLU A 363 20.29 17.50 0.06
C GLU A 363 18.93 17.79 -0.58
N GLU A 364 18.20 16.75 -1.01
CA GLU A 364 16.82 16.89 -1.53
C GLU A 364 15.86 17.38 -0.43
N ILE A 365 16.02 16.88 0.79
CA ILE A 365 15.24 17.31 1.97
C ILE A 365 15.54 18.76 2.32
N ASP A 366 16.82 19.14 2.40
CA ASP A 366 17.26 20.53 2.71
C ASP A 366 16.73 21.49 1.64
N TYR A 367 16.84 21.15 0.36
CA TYR A 367 16.30 21.94 -0.75
C TYR A 367 14.78 22.12 -0.66
N THR A 368 14.08 21.05 -0.31
CA THR A 368 12.62 21.09 -0.14
C THR A 368 12.22 22.00 1.02
N LEU A 369 12.88 21.88 2.16
CA LEU A 369 12.64 22.72 3.33
C LEU A 369 12.95 24.20 3.05
N GLU A 370 14.06 24.51 2.42
CA GLU A 370 14.40 25.89 2.01
C GLU A 370 13.32 26.46 1.09
N THR A 371 12.84 25.67 0.12
CA THR A 371 11.76 26.08 -0.79
C THR A 371 10.46 26.35 -0.02
N LEU A 372 10.08 25.49 0.94
CA LEU A 372 8.91 25.71 1.80
C LEU A 372 9.05 26.99 2.63
N TYR A 373 10.20 27.22 3.26
CA TYR A 373 10.47 28.45 4.03
C TYR A 373 10.31 29.72 3.19
N ASN A 374 10.73 29.68 1.93
CA ASN A 374 10.66 30.83 1.02
C ASN A 374 9.28 31.04 0.43
N CYS A 375 8.55 29.98 0.00
CA CYS A 375 7.30 30.12 -0.71
C CYS A 375 6.09 30.28 0.21
N ILE A 376 6.03 29.63 1.37
CA ILE A 376 4.86 29.65 2.26
C ILE A 376 4.47 31.07 2.70
N PRO A 377 5.39 31.93 3.21
CA PRO A 377 5.03 33.28 3.61
C PRO A 377 4.52 34.14 2.44
N MET A 378 5.04 33.89 1.23
CA MET A 378 4.60 34.60 0.03
C MET A 378 3.19 34.15 -0.40
N LEU A 379 2.95 32.85 -0.48
CA LEU A 379 1.65 32.29 -0.90
C LEU A 379 0.52 32.70 0.05
N ARG A 380 0.76 32.73 1.35
CA ARG A 380 -0.23 33.19 2.35
C ARG A 380 -0.70 34.63 2.14
N LYS A 381 0.13 35.51 1.55
CA LYS A 381 -0.28 36.90 1.24
C LYS A 381 -1.31 37.00 0.12
N TYR A 382 -1.37 35.98 -0.76
CA TYR A 382 -2.28 35.97 -1.92
C TYR A 382 -3.54 35.13 -1.66
N THR A 383 -3.62 34.41 -0.55
CA THR A 383 -4.83 33.68 -0.18
C THR A 383 -5.81 34.68 0.42
N ARG A 384 -6.81 35.09 -0.36
CA ARG A 384 -7.94 35.92 0.15
C ARG A 384 -8.83 35.01 0.99
N HIS A 385 -9.15 35.48 2.20
CA HIS A 385 -10.17 34.92 3.09
C HIS A 385 -11.55 34.95 2.45
#